data_41c34b970103730d54db460a4cabf0d6
#
_entry.id   41c34b970103730d54db460a4cabf0d6
#
_cell.length_a   1.000
_cell.length_b   1.000
_cell.length_c   1.000
_cell.angle_alpha   90.00
_cell.angle_beta   90.00
_cell.angle_gamma   90.00
#
_symmetry.space_group_name_H-M   'P 1'
#
loop_
_entity.id
_entity.type
_entity.pdbx_description
1 polymer ?
#
loop_
_entity_poly.entity_id
_entity_poly.type
_entity_poly.pdbx_seq_one_letter_code
_entity_poly.pdbx_strand_id
1 'polypeptide(L)'
;MPFMTHYNFGDVVIVPFPFSGGIGIKKRPAVVISHEQYQKNRHDIILLAISSRIREPLDYGEVLINDWQQAGLLKASILKPLIFTFEQKSLLMQLGSLTSTDKMQLDKLLKNIMGDFEAWH
;
A
#
# COMPACT_ATOMS: atom_id res chain seq x y z
N MET A 1 17.01 12.48 19.89
CA MET A 1 16.84 12.59 18.52
C MET A 1 15.90 11.55 17.99
N PRO A 2 14.94 11.99 17.41
CA PRO A 2 13.99 11.03 16.90
C PRO A 2 14.61 10.27 15.75
N PHE A 3 14.30 9.04 15.71
CA PHE A 3 14.68 8.26 14.58
C PHE A 3 13.63 8.39 13.55
N MET A 4 14.07 8.83 12.39
CA MET A 4 13.16 8.89 11.27
C MET A 4 13.16 7.52 10.66
N THR A 5 12.04 6.84 10.77
CA THR A 5 11.87 5.62 10.01
C THR A 5 11.62 6.03 8.58
N HIS A 6 12.49 5.61 7.69
CA HIS A 6 12.33 5.93 6.29
C HIS A 6 11.58 4.79 5.61
N TYR A 7 10.45 5.12 5.01
CA TYR A 7 9.70 4.15 4.22
C TYR A 7 9.96 4.42 2.75
N ASN A 8 10.13 3.35 2.00
CA ASN A 8 10.38 3.43 0.59
C ASN A 8 9.20 2.90 -0.20
N PHE A 9 9.07 3.33 -1.44
CA PHE A 9 8.07 2.81 -2.35
C PHE A 9 8.13 1.27 -2.34
N GLY A 10 6.99 0.64 -2.13
CA GLY A 10 6.93 -0.81 -2.11
C GLY A 10 7.06 -1.45 -0.74
N ASP A 11 7.38 -0.66 0.29
CA ASP A 11 7.41 -1.21 1.65
C ASP A 11 6.00 -1.57 2.09
N VAL A 12 5.89 -2.70 2.79
CA VAL A 12 4.60 -3.19 3.29
C VAL A 12 4.51 -2.90 4.77
N VAL A 13 3.45 -2.21 5.16
CA VAL A 13 3.28 -1.76 6.54
C VAL A 13 1.91 -2.19 7.06
N ILE A 14 1.76 -2.15 8.38
CA ILE A 14 0.48 -2.43 9.03
C ILE A 14 -0.10 -1.12 9.53
N VAL A 15 -1.37 -0.90 9.21
CA VAL A 15 -2.09 0.28 9.66
C VAL A 15 -3.30 -0.13 10.50
N PRO A 16 -3.65 0.66 11.50
CA PRO A 16 -4.87 0.41 12.26
C PRO A 16 -6.05 1.01 11.53
N PHE A 17 -7.03 0.19 11.22
CA PHE A 17 -8.26 0.62 10.56
C PHE A 17 -9.41 0.55 11.52
N PRO A 18 -10.07 1.66 11.82
CA PRO A 18 -11.30 1.60 12.60
C PRO A 18 -12.39 0.98 11.73
N PHE A 19 -13.20 0.14 12.33
CA PHE A 19 -14.33 -0.43 11.62
C PHE A 19 -15.52 0.46 11.73
N SER A 20 -16.18 0.66 10.59
CA SER A 20 -17.41 1.38 10.57
C SER A 20 -18.47 0.53 11.21
N GLY A 21 -19.03 0.42 12.04
CA GLY A 21 -20.07 -0.41 12.59
C GLY A 21 -19.60 -1.46 13.55
N GLY A 22 -18.30 -1.52 13.77
CA GLY A 22 -17.76 -2.50 14.67
C GLY A 22 -17.12 -1.89 15.88
N ILE A 23 -16.76 -2.74 16.81
CA ILE A 23 -16.05 -2.35 18.00
C ILE A 23 -14.59 -2.75 17.79
N GLY A 24 -13.68 -1.81 18.01
CA GLY A 24 -12.27 -2.12 17.95
C GLY A 24 -11.62 -1.68 16.66
N ILE A 25 -10.39 -2.09 16.49
CA ILE A 25 -9.55 -1.69 15.38
C ILE A 25 -9.00 -2.93 14.72
N LYS A 26 -9.07 -2.99 13.40
CA LYS A 26 -8.40 -4.04 12.65
C LYS A 26 -7.06 -3.56 12.16
N LYS A 27 -6.11 -4.45 12.21
CA LYS A 27 -4.79 -4.19 11.64
C LYS A 27 -4.78 -4.72 10.22
N ARG A 28 -4.45 -3.86 9.28
CA ARG A 28 -4.48 -4.24 7.87
C ARG A 28 -3.17 -3.86 7.19
N PRO A 29 -2.73 -4.69 6.24
CA PRO A 29 -1.53 -4.33 5.50
C PRO A 29 -1.83 -3.33 4.40
N ALA A 30 -0.82 -2.54 4.08
CA ALA A 30 -0.87 -1.58 2.98
C ALA A 30 0.53 -1.41 2.45
N VAL A 31 0.64 -0.91 1.23
CA VAL A 31 1.95 -0.71 0.62
C VAL A 31 2.20 0.78 0.42
N VAL A 32 3.44 1.18 0.67
CA VAL A 32 3.87 2.57 0.54
C VAL A 32 3.99 2.93 -0.94
N ILE A 33 3.33 4.01 -1.34
CA ILE A 33 3.41 4.50 -2.71
C ILE A 33 3.90 5.94 -2.78
N SER A 34 4.14 6.59 -1.65
CA SER A 34 4.62 7.95 -1.65
C SER A 34 6.14 8.01 -1.82
N HIS A 35 6.58 9.10 -2.42
CA HIS A 35 7.99 9.41 -2.55
C HIS A 35 8.54 9.85 -1.19
N GLU A 36 9.81 9.57 -0.95
CA GLU A 36 10.39 9.94 0.35
C GLU A 36 10.40 11.45 0.57
N GLN A 37 10.48 12.25 -0.50
CA GLN A 37 10.39 13.70 -0.36
C GLN A 37 9.03 14.14 0.16
N TYR A 38 7.98 13.47 -0.29
CA TYR A 38 6.64 13.74 0.21
C TYR A 38 6.60 13.48 1.72
N GLN A 39 7.12 12.35 2.13
CA GLN A 39 7.09 11.92 3.52
C GLN A 39 7.89 12.84 4.43
N LYS A 40 9.03 13.35 3.94
CA LYS A 40 9.85 14.27 4.71
C LYS A 40 9.18 15.61 4.93
N ASN A 41 8.42 16.05 3.95
CA ASN A 41 7.85 17.40 3.97
C ASN A 41 6.44 17.45 4.55
N ARG A 42 5.74 16.33 4.63
CA ARG A 42 4.34 16.32 5.04
C ARG A 42 4.05 15.57 6.31
N HIS A 43 4.98 14.76 6.78
CA HIS A 43 4.78 13.88 7.93
C HIS A 43 3.71 12.81 7.68
N ASP A 44 3.10 12.83 6.51
CA ASP A 44 2.16 11.81 6.06
C ASP A 44 2.85 10.82 5.17
N ILE A 45 2.17 9.71 4.94
CA ILE A 45 2.61 8.71 3.98
C ILE A 45 1.39 8.36 3.13
N ILE A 46 1.61 8.08 1.86
CA ILE A 46 0.52 7.68 0.97
C ILE A 46 0.60 6.19 0.79
N LEU A 47 -0.52 5.53 0.98
CA LEU A 47 -0.60 4.08 1.00
C LEU A 47 -1.63 3.58 0.01
N LEU A 48 -1.43 2.34 -0.44
CA LEU A 48 -2.39 1.63 -1.25
C LEU A 48 -2.76 0.36 -0.51
N ALA A 49 -4.04 0.03 -0.47
CA ALA A 49 -4.52 -1.08 0.32
C ALA A 49 -4.07 -2.43 -0.22
N ILE A 50 -3.85 -3.37 0.69
CA ILE A 50 -3.58 -4.77 0.38
C ILE A 50 -4.72 -5.58 1.00
N SER A 51 -5.25 -6.55 0.25
CA SER A 51 -6.35 -7.36 0.72
C SER A 51 -6.08 -8.83 0.45
N SER A 52 -6.39 -9.68 1.42
CA SER A 52 -6.34 -11.12 1.22
C SER A 52 -7.66 -11.67 0.68
N ARG A 53 -8.62 -10.80 0.47
CA ARG A 53 -9.91 -11.19 -0.07
C ARG A 53 -9.82 -11.15 -1.59
N ILE A 54 -9.58 -12.32 -2.19
CA ILE A 54 -9.35 -12.42 -3.62
C ILE A 54 -10.59 -13.02 -4.27
N ARG A 55 -11.13 -12.32 -5.26
CA ARG A 55 -12.28 -12.79 -6.02
C ARG A 55 -11.90 -12.89 -7.48
N GLU A 56 -12.33 -13.94 -8.13
CA GLU A 56 -12.10 -14.13 -9.54
C GLU A 56 -13.37 -13.87 -10.32
N PRO A 57 -13.30 -13.11 -11.40
CA PRO A 57 -12.10 -12.41 -11.89
C PRO A 57 -11.79 -11.18 -11.04
N LEU A 58 -10.55 -10.75 -11.12
CA LEU A 58 -10.14 -9.54 -10.40
C LEU A 58 -10.81 -8.32 -11.04
N ASP A 59 -11.11 -7.33 -10.21
CA ASP A 59 -11.65 -6.08 -10.71
C ASP A 59 -10.55 -5.23 -11.33
N TYR A 60 -10.96 -4.23 -12.11
CA TYR A 60 -10.02 -3.32 -12.72
C TYR A 60 -9.14 -2.67 -11.64
N GLY A 61 -7.86 -2.67 -11.87
CA GLY A 61 -6.91 -2.06 -10.93
C GLY A 61 -6.45 -2.99 -9.82
N GLU A 62 -6.99 -4.19 -9.73
CA GLU A 62 -6.54 -5.17 -8.74
C GLU A 62 -5.46 -6.05 -9.34
N VAL A 63 -4.42 -6.33 -8.57
CA VAL A 63 -3.27 -7.11 -9.05
C VAL A 63 -2.85 -8.08 -7.97
N LEU A 64 -2.61 -9.34 -8.36
CA LEU A 64 -2.08 -10.34 -7.43
C LEU A 64 -0.66 -9.99 -7.05
N ILE A 65 -0.33 -10.18 -5.78
CA ILE A 65 1.04 -10.04 -5.30
C ILE A 65 1.68 -11.42 -5.45
N ASN A 66 2.63 -11.54 -6.37
CA ASN A 66 3.24 -12.83 -6.67
C ASN A 66 4.07 -13.37 -5.52
N ASP A 67 4.89 -12.51 -4.94
CA ASP A 67 5.83 -12.92 -3.90
C ASP A 67 5.37 -12.40 -2.53
N TRP A 68 4.14 -12.70 -2.19
CA TRP A 68 3.54 -12.18 -0.97
C TRP A 68 4.27 -12.66 0.30
N GLN A 69 4.80 -13.86 0.29
CA GLN A 69 5.55 -14.36 1.45
C GLN A 69 6.81 -13.57 1.68
N GLN A 70 7.53 -13.25 0.61
CA GLN A 70 8.76 -12.46 0.71
C GLN A 70 8.46 -11.03 1.15
N ALA A 71 7.27 -10.56 0.86
CA ALA A 71 6.85 -9.22 1.29
C ALA A 71 6.43 -9.18 2.77
N GLY A 72 6.42 -10.31 3.44
CA GLY A 72 6.06 -10.37 4.85
C GLY A 72 4.60 -10.61 5.12
N LEU A 73 3.81 -10.89 4.08
CA LEU A 73 2.39 -11.13 4.25
C LEU A 73 2.13 -12.56 4.70
N LEU A 74 1.03 -12.77 5.40
CA LEU A 74 0.69 -14.09 5.93
C LEU A 74 -0.20 -14.89 4.99
N LYS A 75 -0.80 -14.25 4.02
CA LYS A 75 -1.74 -14.88 3.10
C LYS A 75 -1.52 -14.34 1.70
N ALA A 76 -1.90 -15.13 0.72
CA ALA A 76 -1.98 -14.64 -0.65
C ALA A 76 -2.85 -13.40 -0.68
N SER A 77 -2.42 -12.38 -1.37
CA SER A 77 -3.05 -11.07 -1.30
C SER A 77 -3.00 -10.36 -2.65
N ILE A 78 -3.81 -9.33 -2.77
CA ILE A 78 -3.84 -8.47 -3.95
C ILE A 78 -3.53 -7.04 -3.55
N LEU A 79 -3.01 -6.30 -4.52
CA LEU A 79 -2.95 -4.85 -4.46
C LEU A 79 -4.32 -4.34 -4.89
N LYS A 80 -4.89 -3.46 -4.09
CA LYS A 80 -6.24 -2.95 -4.34
C LYS A 80 -6.17 -1.47 -4.66
N PRO A 81 -6.97 -0.98 -5.64
CA PRO A 81 -6.89 0.43 -6.03
C PRO A 81 -7.60 1.35 -5.03
N LEU A 82 -7.17 1.30 -3.80
CA LEU A 82 -7.69 2.14 -2.73
C LEU A 82 -6.51 2.87 -2.12
N ILE A 83 -6.45 4.18 -2.35
CA ILE A 83 -5.34 5.03 -1.94
C ILE A 83 -5.79 5.92 -0.79
N PHE A 84 -4.94 6.03 0.22
CA PHE A 84 -5.24 6.89 1.36
C PHE A 84 -3.94 7.40 1.97
N THR A 85 -4.05 8.48 2.73
CA THR A 85 -2.91 9.02 3.45
C THR A 85 -3.03 8.66 4.92
N PHE A 86 -1.87 8.61 5.59
CA PHE A 86 -1.83 8.21 6.98
C PHE A 86 -0.65 8.89 7.65
N GLU A 87 -0.78 9.20 8.93
CA GLU A 87 0.33 9.76 9.69
C GLU A 87 1.42 8.71 9.85
N GLN A 88 2.65 9.06 9.50
CA GLN A 88 3.75 8.12 9.59
C GLN A 88 3.91 7.54 10.99
N LYS A 89 3.78 8.39 12.01
CA LYS A 89 4.00 7.94 13.38
C LYS A 89 2.89 7.02 13.88
N SER A 90 1.81 6.90 13.15
CA SER A 90 0.70 6.04 13.55
C SER A 90 0.75 4.67 12.88
N LEU A 91 1.73 4.42 12.04
CA LEU A 91 1.94 3.09 11.48
C LEU A 91 2.38 2.16 12.59
N LEU A 92 1.88 0.94 12.55
CA LEU A 92 2.16 -0.02 13.63
C LEU A 92 3.49 -0.73 13.45
N MET A 93 3.79 -1.15 12.22
CA MET A 93 5.06 -1.82 11.95
C MET A 93 5.24 -1.99 10.47
N GLN A 94 6.48 -2.26 10.07
CA GLN A 94 6.78 -2.66 8.71
C GLN A 94 6.89 -4.18 8.66
N LEU A 95 6.20 -4.80 7.71
CA LEU A 95 6.24 -6.25 7.53
C LEU A 95 7.38 -6.67 6.63
N GLY A 96 7.66 -5.89 5.62
CA GLY A 96 8.68 -6.21 4.63
C GLY A 96 8.57 -5.28 3.45
N SER A 97 8.96 -5.76 2.29
CA SER A 97 8.89 -4.97 1.05
C SER A 97 8.48 -5.88 -0.10
N LEU A 98 7.77 -5.33 -1.05
CA LEU A 98 7.48 -6.05 -2.28
C LEU A 98 8.78 -6.35 -3.00
N THR A 99 8.81 -7.48 -3.71
CA THR A 99 9.94 -7.79 -4.59
C THR A 99 9.94 -6.86 -5.79
N SER A 100 11.04 -6.83 -6.53
CA SER A 100 11.13 -6.01 -7.74
C SER A 100 10.00 -6.34 -8.71
N THR A 101 9.67 -7.61 -8.86
CA THR A 101 8.58 -8.04 -9.74
C THR A 101 7.26 -7.39 -9.32
N ASP A 102 6.96 -7.44 -8.03
CA ASP A 102 5.70 -6.90 -7.55
C ASP A 102 5.71 -5.38 -7.49
N LYS A 103 6.88 -4.76 -7.29
CA LYS A 103 7.00 -3.31 -7.38
C LYS A 103 6.69 -2.82 -8.79
N MET A 104 7.12 -3.57 -9.81
CA MET A 104 6.81 -3.23 -11.19
C MET A 104 5.31 -3.31 -11.44
N GLN A 105 4.66 -4.32 -10.88
CA GLN A 105 3.21 -4.44 -11.01
C GLN A 105 2.50 -3.29 -10.29
N LEU A 106 3.01 -2.89 -9.14
CA LEU A 106 2.46 -1.75 -8.41
C LEU A 106 2.59 -0.47 -9.23
N ASP A 107 3.74 -0.26 -9.85
CA ASP A 107 3.97 0.90 -10.70
C ASP A 107 2.97 0.93 -11.85
N LYS A 108 2.75 -0.22 -12.49
CA LYS A 108 1.79 -0.32 -13.59
C LYS A 108 0.37 -0.07 -13.11
N LEU A 109 0.03 -0.59 -11.94
CA LEU A 109 -1.29 -0.38 -11.37
C LEU A 109 -1.56 1.10 -11.16
N LEU A 110 -0.59 1.81 -10.59
CA LEU A 110 -0.74 3.23 -10.33
C LEU A 110 -0.93 4.00 -11.64
N LYS A 111 -0.19 3.65 -12.68
CA LYS A 111 -0.34 4.29 -13.97
C LYS A 111 -1.70 3.99 -14.60
N ASN A 112 -2.27 2.85 -14.30
CA ASN A 112 -3.56 2.46 -14.84
C ASN A 112 -4.73 3.15 -14.17
N ILE A 113 -4.59 3.54 -12.90
CA ILE A 113 -5.71 4.14 -12.18
C ILE A 113 -5.60 5.65 -12.04
N MET A 114 -4.39 6.21 -12.22
CA MET A 114 -4.20 7.65 -12.13
C MET A 114 -4.42 8.28 -13.48
N GLY A 115 -5.16 9.38 -13.49
CA GLY A 115 -5.40 10.10 -14.73
C GLY A 115 -4.15 10.78 -15.25
N ASP A 116 -4.14 11.04 -16.52
CA ASP A 116 -3.04 11.69 -17.20
C ASP A 116 -3.62 12.78 -18.09
N PHE A 117 -3.06 13.97 -18.01
CA PHE A 117 -3.54 15.09 -18.81
C PHE A 117 -3.51 14.76 -20.30
N GLU A 118 -2.45 14.07 -20.74
CA GLU A 118 -2.29 13.71 -22.14
C GLU A 118 -3.36 12.72 -22.62
N ALA A 119 -3.93 11.97 -21.71
CA ALA A 119 -4.94 10.97 -22.06
C ALA A 119 -6.22 11.59 -22.59
N TRP A 120 -6.38 12.90 -22.46
CA TRP A 120 -7.59 13.58 -22.88
C TRP A 120 -7.52 14.13 -24.30
N HIS A 121 -6.42 13.95 -24.98
CA HIS A 121 -6.22 14.49 -26.32
C HIS A 121 -6.34 13.47 -27.42
#